data_fed13f22348842389972988c1fb89870
#
_entry.id   fed13f22348842389972988c1fb89870
#
_cell.length_a   1.000
_cell.length_b   1.000
_cell.length_c   1.000
_cell.angle_alpha   90.00
_cell.angle_beta   90.00
_cell.angle_gamma   90.00
#
_symmetry.space_group_name_H-M   'P 1'
#
loop_
_entity.id
_entity.type
_entity.pdbx_description
1 polymer ?
#
loop_
_entity_poly.entity_id
_entity_poly.type
_entity_poly.pdbx_seq_one_letter_code
_entity_poly.pdbx_strand_id
1 'polypeptide(L)'
;MKKTYNIGIVGVGGQGLLTLGEVIGLAAMFSGLDVSVSEIHGMSQRGGSVVVYMRIGEEPSPIIPTGGADTMLALELIEATRYANLLRKGGYLIANDFIWPPPLSKYPPREALLKALESVEAEIYLYDANRASVEIAGSPISANIALLGFALGVNPELSELVKLESVEKALEEVFKGRTLDVNLKLLRSAYSEGVKVCKGERT
;
A
#
# COMPACT_ATOMS: atom_id res chain seq x y z
N MET A 1 -17.60 16.41 0.46
CA MET A 1 -16.29 15.70 0.41
C MET A 1 -15.79 15.51 1.85
N LYS A 2 -15.21 14.36 2.16
CA LYS A 2 -14.53 14.14 3.44
C LYS A 2 -13.34 15.09 3.53
N LYS A 3 -13.17 15.79 4.65
CA LYS A 3 -12.08 16.77 4.80
C LYS A 3 -10.68 16.15 4.78
N THR A 4 -10.56 14.87 5.10
CA THR A 4 -9.29 14.14 5.20
C THR A 4 -9.46 12.70 4.74
N TYR A 5 -8.53 12.20 3.93
CA TYR A 5 -8.43 10.80 3.52
C TYR A 5 -7.25 10.13 4.23
N ASN A 6 -7.46 9.01 4.85
CA ASN A 6 -6.50 8.36 5.72
C ASN A 6 -5.98 7.06 5.08
N ILE A 7 -4.67 6.94 4.94
CA ILE A 7 -4.00 5.77 4.39
C ILE A 7 -3.07 5.17 5.44
N GLY A 8 -3.31 3.92 5.81
CA GLY A 8 -2.36 3.11 6.58
C GLY A 8 -1.47 2.31 5.63
N ILE A 9 -0.15 2.39 5.78
CA ILE A 9 0.79 1.55 5.05
C ILE A 9 1.48 0.66 6.08
N VAL A 10 1.31 -0.66 5.95
CA VAL A 10 1.80 -1.62 6.93
C VAL A 10 2.67 -2.70 6.29
N GLY A 11 3.64 -3.17 7.03
CA GLY A 11 4.55 -4.20 6.54
C GLY A 11 5.74 -4.41 7.47
N VAL A 12 6.77 -5.03 6.92
CA VAL A 12 8.00 -5.39 7.63
C VAL A 12 9.12 -4.46 7.20
N GLY A 13 9.97 -4.07 8.14
CA GLY A 13 11.14 -3.22 7.86
C GLY A 13 12.02 -3.80 6.76
N GLY A 14 12.28 -2.99 5.73
CA GLY A 14 12.99 -3.40 4.51
C GLY A 14 12.10 -3.55 3.26
N GLN A 15 10.78 -3.51 3.37
CA GLN A 15 9.86 -3.60 2.24
C GLN A 15 9.58 -2.27 1.52
N GLY A 16 10.25 -1.17 1.91
CA GLY A 16 10.10 0.13 1.25
C GLY A 16 8.81 0.88 1.59
N LEU A 17 8.28 0.73 2.82
CA LEU A 17 7.09 1.44 3.28
C LEU A 17 7.26 2.95 3.23
N LEU A 18 8.44 3.46 3.66
CA LEU A 18 8.76 4.88 3.63
C LEU A 18 8.78 5.43 2.21
N THR A 19 9.45 4.72 1.30
CA THR A 19 9.48 5.09 -0.12
C THR A 19 8.07 5.12 -0.70
N LEU A 20 7.20 4.15 -0.32
CA LEU A 20 5.80 4.13 -0.73
C LEU A 20 5.05 5.36 -0.20
N GLY A 21 5.25 5.68 1.09
CA GLY A 21 4.69 6.88 1.71
C GLY A 21 5.17 8.17 1.05
N GLU A 22 6.46 8.27 0.74
CA GLU A 22 7.06 9.40 0.03
C GLU A 22 6.44 9.61 -1.35
N VAL A 23 6.33 8.54 -2.15
CA VAL A 23 5.72 8.60 -3.50
C VAL A 23 4.26 9.04 -3.44
N ILE A 24 3.45 8.46 -2.53
CA ILE A 24 2.05 8.87 -2.38
C ILE A 24 1.94 10.30 -1.89
N GLY A 25 2.78 10.70 -0.95
CA GLY A 25 2.81 12.06 -0.39
C GLY A 25 3.13 13.11 -1.47
N LEU A 26 4.18 12.89 -2.25
CA LEU A 26 4.55 13.76 -3.37
C LEU A 26 3.42 13.84 -4.41
N ALA A 27 2.82 12.70 -4.76
CA ALA A 27 1.73 12.66 -5.73
C ALA A 27 0.50 13.45 -5.27
N ALA A 28 0.16 13.39 -3.97
CA ALA A 28 -0.91 14.19 -3.38
C ALA A 28 -0.56 15.69 -3.39
N MET A 29 0.68 16.06 -3.07
CA MET A 29 1.16 17.45 -3.14
C MET A 29 1.14 17.99 -4.58
N PHE A 30 1.49 17.20 -5.58
CA PHE A 30 1.35 17.58 -7.00
C PHE A 30 -0.11 17.76 -7.44
N SER A 31 -1.04 17.19 -6.69
CA SER A 31 -2.48 17.39 -6.86
C SER A 31 -3.02 18.58 -6.05
N GLY A 32 -2.14 19.35 -5.39
CA GLY A 32 -2.50 20.53 -4.57
C GLY A 32 -3.12 20.19 -3.22
N LEU A 33 -2.87 18.99 -2.69
CA LEU A 33 -3.41 18.51 -1.41
C LEU A 33 -2.35 18.60 -0.32
N ASP A 34 -2.77 18.96 0.90
CA ASP A 34 -1.93 18.88 2.09
C ASP A 34 -1.77 17.43 2.53
N VAL A 35 -0.59 17.09 3.04
CA VAL A 35 -0.24 15.72 3.49
C VAL A 35 0.46 15.77 4.84
N SER A 36 0.01 14.93 5.75
CA SER A 36 0.66 14.68 7.03
C SER A 36 1.07 13.20 7.09
N VAL A 37 2.34 12.95 7.40
CA VAL A 37 2.90 11.58 7.48
C VAL A 37 3.53 11.36 8.84
N SER A 38 3.27 10.20 9.44
CA SER A 38 3.93 9.73 10.65
C SER A 38 4.29 8.26 10.50
N GLU A 39 5.39 7.90 11.08
CA GLU A 39 5.97 6.57 11.00
C GLU A 39 6.20 6.01 12.41
N ILE A 40 5.78 4.77 12.61
CA ILE A 40 6.03 4.05 13.86
C ILE A 40 6.78 2.76 13.53
N HIS A 41 7.97 2.64 14.11
CA HIS A 41 8.78 1.43 14.04
C HIS A 41 8.77 0.68 15.36
N GLY A 42 8.78 -0.65 15.26
CA GLY A 42 9.21 -1.48 16.38
C GLY A 42 10.69 -1.29 16.69
N MET A 43 11.18 -1.89 17.77
CA MET A 43 12.61 -1.80 18.16
C MET A 43 13.57 -2.44 17.15
N SER A 44 13.08 -3.27 16.24
CA SER A 44 13.88 -3.91 15.19
C SER A 44 13.78 -3.11 13.89
N GLN A 45 14.91 -2.56 13.44
CA GLN A 45 14.99 -1.82 12.17
C GLN A 45 14.89 -2.71 10.92
N ARG A 46 15.11 -4.02 11.05
CA ARG A 46 14.95 -5.01 9.98
C ARG A 46 14.12 -6.17 10.48
N GLY A 47 13.13 -6.58 9.69
CA GLY A 47 12.24 -7.69 10.04
C GLY A 47 11.21 -7.37 11.13
N GLY A 48 11.17 -6.12 11.66
CA GLY A 48 10.17 -5.66 12.60
C GLY A 48 8.95 -5.06 11.92
N SER A 49 7.82 -5.06 12.62
CA SER A 49 6.59 -4.40 12.16
C SER A 49 6.79 -2.90 12.00
N VAL A 50 6.35 -2.35 10.89
CA VAL A 50 6.37 -0.92 10.57
C VAL A 50 4.99 -0.49 10.12
N VAL A 51 4.53 0.65 10.63
CA VAL A 51 3.31 1.30 10.16
C VAL A 51 3.60 2.76 9.82
N VAL A 52 3.16 3.16 8.63
CA VAL A 52 3.15 4.56 8.19
C VAL A 52 1.70 5.02 8.16
N TYR A 53 1.41 6.08 8.90
CA TYR A 53 0.15 6.79 8.85
C TYR A 53 0.28 7.95 7.90
N MET A 54 -0.59 8.04 6.92
CA MET A 54 -0.66 9.15 6.00
C MET A 54 -2.07 9.74 6.00
N ARG A 55 -2.15 11.05 6.10
CA ARG A 55 -3.41 11.78 6.08
C ARG A 55 -3.34 12.86 5.01
N ILE A 56 -4.25 12.80 4.05
CA ILE A 56 -4.34 13.72 2.92
C ILE A 56 -5.52 14.64 3.16
N GLY A 57 -5.31 15.96 3.26
CA GLY A 57 -6.30 16.99 3.54
C GLY A 57 -5.99 17.80 4.79
N GLU A 58 -6.99 18.53 5.31
CA GLU A 58 -6.86 19.57 6.35
C GLU A 58 -6.72 18.99 7.78
N GLU A 59 -5.96 17.95 8.02
CA GLU A 59 -5.86 17.36 9.36
C GLU A 59 -4.45 17.55 9.95
N PRO A 60 -4.29 18.26 11.06
CA PRO A 60 -2.98 18.54 11.63
C PRO A 60 -2.33 17.34 12.34
N SER A 61 -3.13 16.36 12.83
CA SER A 61 -2.60 15.19 13.50
C SER A 61 -2.23 14.10 12.50
N PRO A 62 -1.00 13.60 12.48
CA PRO A 62 -0.59 12.56 11.54
C PRO A 62 -1.07 11.15 11.93
N ILE A 63 -1.55 10.95 13.16
CA ILE A 63 -1.97 9.63 13.65
C ILE A 63 -3.39 9.32 13.20
N ILE A 64 -3.59 8.13 12.64
CA ILE A 64 -4.91 7.60 12.28
C ILE A 64 -5.49 6.85 13.48
N PRO A 65 -6.68 7.20 13.97
CA PRO A 65 -7.32 6.45 15.04
C PRO A 65 -7.78 5.07 14.53
N THR A 66 -7.97 4.13 15.45
CA THR A 66 -8.60 2.83 15.15
C THR A 66 -9.95 3.05 14.44
N GLY A 67 -10.19 2.30 13.37
CA GLY A 67 -11.39 2.45 12.54
C GLY A 67 -11.40 3.73 11.69
N GLY A 68 -10.26 4.41 11.54
CA GLY A 68 -10.16 5.69 10.84
C GLY A 68 -9.54 5.63 9.46
N ALA A 69 -8.86 4.54 9.08
CA ALA A 69 -8.22 4.41 7.77
C ALA A 69 -9.25 4.14 6.66
N ASP A 70 -9.22 4.95 5.62
CA ASP A 70 -10.01 4.75 4.40
C ASP A 70 -9.41 3.64 3.54
N THR A 71 -8.07 3.61 3.48
CA THR A 71 -7.30 2.61 2.74
C THR A 71 -6.17 2.07 3.61
N MET A 72 -5.92 0.79 3.51
CA MET A 72 -4.72 0.15 4.04
C MET A 72 -3.97 -0.56 2.92
N LEU A 73 -2.71 -0.20 2.73
CA LEU A 73 -1.76 -0.86 1.85
C LEU A 73 -0.85 -1.76 2.69
N ALA A 74 -1.00 -3.07 2.57
CA ALA A 74 -0.25 -4.02 3.37
C ALA A 74 0.77 -4.77 2.50
N LEU A 75 2.05 -4.60 2.78
CA LEU A 75 3.14 -5.25 2.04
C LEU A 75 3.38 -6.71 2.49
N GLU A 76 2.65 -7.16 3.54
CA GLU A 76 2.78 -8.49 4.13
C GLU A 76 1.47 -8.89 4.84
N LEU A 77 1.06 -10.17 4.70
CA LEU A 77 -0.26 -10.64 5.16
C LEU A 77 -0.45 -10.63 6.68
N ILE A 78 0.61 -10.88 7.46
CA ILE A 78 0.49 -10.84 8.92
C ILE A 78 0.30 -9.41 9.39
N GLU A 79 1.03 -8.48 8.80
CA GLU A 79 0.88 -7.07 9.12
C GLU A 79 -0.50 -6.54 8.67
N ALA A 80 -1.02 -7.04 7.54
CA ALA A 80 -2.41 -6.80 7.13
C ALA A 80 -3.40 -7.21 8.23
N THR A 81 -3.26 -8.43 8.75
CA THR A 81 -4.12 -8.96 9.81
C THR A 81 -3.92 -8.20 11.13
N ARG A 82 -2.68 -7.88 11.49
CA ARG A 82 -2.33 -7.18 12.73
C ARG A 82 -2.96 -5.80 12.83
N TYR A 83 -2.98 -5.07 11.72
CA TYR A 83 -3.46 -3.69 11.64
C TYR A 83 -4.86 -3.55 11.01
N ALA A 84 -5.57 -4.66 10.79
CA ALA A 84 -6.92 -4.65 10.20
C ALA A 84 -7.91 -3.74 10.94
N ASN A 85 -7.73 -3.59 12.26
CA ASN A 85 -8.54 -2.73 13.12
C ASN A 85 -8.36 -1.22 12.84
N LEU A 86 -7.36 -0.82 12.07
CA LEU A 86 -7.22 0.57 11.62
C LEU A 86 -8.26 0.94 10.57
N LEU A 87 -8.74 -0.03 9.77
CA LEU A 87 -9.69 0.23 8.71
C LEU A 87 -11.04 0.69 9.23
N ARG A 88 -11.61 1.69 8.57
CA ARG A 88 -13.01 2.01 8.74
C ARG A 88 -13.91 0.93 8.13
N LYS A 89 -15.14 0.84 8.57
CA LYS A 89 -16.18 0.05 7.90
C LYS A 89 -16.32 0.47 6.43
N GLY A 90 -16.30 -0.50 5.51
CA GLY A 90 -16.35 -0.24 4.08
C GLY A 90 -15.10 0.47 3.53
N GLY A 91 -13.98 0.44 4.25
CA GLY A 91 -12.68 0.88 3.75
C GLY A 91 -12.05 -0.16 2.82
N TYR A 92 -10.87 0.15 2.26
CA TYR A 92 -10.16 -0.70 1.32
C TYR A 92 -8.92 -1.30 1.96
N LEU A 93 -8.80 -2.63 1.95
CA LEU A 93 -7.57 -3.35 2.25
C LEU A 93 -6.98 -3.89 0.94
N ILE A 94 -5.83 -3.39 0.55
CA ILE A 94 -5.06 -3.92 -0.57
C ILE A 94 -3.80 -4.55 0.00
N ALA A 95 -3.69 -5.87 -0.05
CA ALA A 95 -2.61 -6.62 0.57
C ALA A 95 -1.79 -7.39 -0.46
N ASN A 96 -0.46 -7.31 -0.33
CA ASN A 96 0.44 -8.20 -1.03
C ASN A 96 0.27 -9.61 -0.48
N ASP A 97 -0.03 -10.57 -1.35
CA ASP A 97 -0.18 -11.98 -1.00
C ASP A 97 1.19 -12.63 -0.72
N PHE A 98 1.83 -12.14 0.34
CA PHE A 98 3.18 -12.49 0.73
C PHE A 98 3.31 -12.60 2.25
N ILE A 99 4.08 -13.58 2.71
CA ILE A 99 4.39 -13.82 4.13
C ILE A 99 5.90 -13.82 4.28
N TRP A 100 6.42 -13.00 5.20
CA TRP A 100 7.85 -12.92 5.50
C TRP A 100 8.11 -13.18 6.97
N PRO A 101 8.21 -14.46 7.40
CA PRO A 101 8.42 -14.79 8.78
C PRO A 101 9.82 -14.40 9.25
N PRO A 102 9.96 -13.74 10.43
CA PRO A 102 11.26 -13.63 11.07
C PRO A 102 11.85 -15.01 11.38
N PRO A 103 13.18 -15.14 11.38
CA PRO A 103 13.82 -16.40 11.75
C PRO A 103 13.32 -16.92 13.09
N LEU A 104 13.09 -18.24 13.18
CA LEU A 104 12.65 -18.95 14.39
C LEU A 104 11.24 -18.61 14.92
N SER A 105 10.46 -17.79 14.22
CA SER A 105 9.08 -17.52 14.61
C SER A 105 8.10 -18.54 14.02
N LYS A 106 7.07 -18.86 14.81
CA LYS A 106 5.94 -19.68 14.33
C LYS A 106 4.87 -18.72 13.78
N TYR A 107 4.66 -18.78 12.48
CA TYR A 107 3.62 -18.01 11.82
C TYR A 107 2.36 -18.83 11.58
N PRO A 108 1.18 -18.20 11.62
CA PRO A 108 -0.04 -18.83 11.16
C PRO A 108 0.09 -19.20 9.66
N PRO A 109 -0.52 -20.29 9.22
CA PRO A 109 -0.59 -20.58 7.79
C PRO A 109 -1.41 -19.53 7.06
N ARG A 110 -1.15 -19.36 5.75
CA ARG A 110 -1.81 -18.36 4.90
C ARG A 110 -3.34 -18.41 5.01
N GLU A 111 -3.92 -19.61 5.03
CA GLU A 111 -5.37 -19.84 5.11
C GLU A 111 -5.95 -19.28 6.41
N ALA A 112 -5.22 -19.36 7.51
CA ALA A 112 -5.66 -18.80 8.79
C ALA A 112 -5.65 -17.28 8.78
N LEU A 113 -4.68 -16.65 8.10
CA LEU A 113 -4.62 -15.20 7.92
C LEU A 113 -5.76 -14.71 7.04
N LEU A 114 -6.03 -15.39 5.92
CA LEU A 114 -7.14 -15.04 5.04
C LEU A 114 -8.48 -15.16 5.76
N LYS A 115 -8.68 -16.24 6.52
CA LYS A 115 -9.89 -16.42 7.34
C LYS A 115 -10.05 -15.30 8.38
N ALA A 116 -8.97 -14.83 8.97
CA ALA A 116 -9.02 -13.69 9.90
C ALA A 116 -9.43 -12.40 9.18
N LEU A 117 -8.96 -12.19 7.97
CA LEU A 117 -9.34 -11.02 7.16
C LEU A 117 -10.79 -11.06 6.69
N GLU A 118 -11.41 -12.24 6.48
CA GLU A 118 -12.85 -12.37 6.14
C GLU A 118 -13.79 -11.73 7.17
N SER A 119 -13.34 -11.59 8.43
CA SER A 119 -14.11 -10.93 9.48
C SER A 119 -14.05 -9.41 9.45
N VAL A 120 -13.20 -8.83 8.60
CA VAL A 120 -13.03 -7.38 8.48
C VAL A 120 -14.10 -6.84 7.54
N GLU A 121 -14.88 -5.87 8.00
CA GLU A 121 -15.93 -5.23 7.21
C GLU A 121 -15.33 -4.21 6.22
N ALA A 122 -14.55 -4.69 5.24
CA ALA A 122 -13.85 -3.88 4.24
C ALA A 122 -13.86 -4.55 2.87
N GLU A 123 -13.58 -3.78 1.83
CA GLU A 123 -13.28 -4.28 0.49
C GLU A 123 -11.84 -4.81 0.47
N ILE A 124 -11.66 -6.12 0.31
CA ILE A 124 -10.36 -6.78 0.43
C ILE A 124 -9.89 -7.26 -0.93
N TYR A 125 -8.68 -6.80 -1.32
CA TYR A 125 -8.00 -7.19 -2.53
C TYR A 125 -6.64 -7.79 -2.20
N LEU A 126 -6.37 -8.98 -2.71
CA LEU A 126 -5.07 -9.63 -2.63
C LEU A 126 -4.37 -9.52 -3.98
N TYR A 127 -3.09 -9.17 -3.98
CA TYR A 127 -2.28 -9.04 -5.17
C TYR A 127 -0.87 -9.58 -4.93
N ASP A 128 -0.39 -10.48 -5.78
CA ASP A 128 0.99 -10.96 -5.72
C ASP A 128 1.95 -9.93 -6.33
N ALA A 129 2.20 -8.86 -5.58
CA ALA A 129 3.07 -7.77 -5.99
C ALA A 129 4.53 -8.21 -6.11
N ASN A 130 4.95 -9.23 -5.36
CA ASN A 130 6.28 -9.79 -5.47
C ASN A 130 6.49 -10.47 -6.83
N ARG A 131 5.54 -11.29 -7.28
CA ARG A 131 5.59 -11.93 -8.59
C ARG A 131 5.62 -10.89 -9.70
N ALA A 132 4.72 -9.91 -9.65
CA ALA A 132 4.69 -8.82 -10.65
C ALA A 132 6.03 -8.08 -10.71
N SER A 133 6.64 -7.80 -9.55
CA SER A 133 7.95 -7.15 -9.47
C SER A 133 9.06 -8.04 -10.06
N VAL A 134 9.08 -9.34 -9.76
CA VAL A 134 10.08 -10.26 -10.32
C VAL A 134 9.95 -10.37 -11.84
N GLU A 135 8.74 -10.44 -12.38
CA GLU A 135 8.49 -10.54 -13.82
C GLU A 135 8.99 -9.30 -14.59
N ILE A 136 8.87 -8.10 -14.04
CA ILE A 136 9.22 -6.85 -14.73
C ILE A 136 10.61 -6.34 -14.34
N ALA A 137 10.97 -6.43 -13.06
CA ALA A 137 12.21 -5.88 -12.50
C ALA A 137 13.31 -6.94 -12.29
N GLY A 138 12.99 -8.23 -12.37
CA GLY A 138 13.92 -9.33 -12.06
C GLY A 138 14.15 -9.54 -10.57
N SER A 139 13.45 -8.81 -9.69
CA SER A 139 13.59 -8.92 -8.23
C SER A 139 12.32 -8.39 -7.54
N PRO A 140 12.03 -8.77 -6.28
CA PRO A 140 10.85 -8.31 -5.55
C PRO A 140 11.00 -6.89 -4.97
N ILE A 141 12.11 -6.19 -5.24
CA ILE A 141 12.45 -4.92 -4.58
C ILE A 141 11.42 -3.80 -4.83
N SER A 142 10.73 -3.84 -5.95
CA SER A 142 9.71 -2.85 -6.34
C SER A 142 8.26 -3.33 -6.08
N ALA A 143 8.06 -4.36 -5.26
CA ALA A 143 6.73 -4.86 -4.93
C ALA A 143 5.81 -3.79 -4.30
N ASN A 144 6.39 -2.83 -3.55
CA ASN A 144 5.68 -1.68 -3.00
C ASN A 144 5.05 -0.81 -4.12
N ILE A 145 5.75 -0.56 -5.21
CA ILE A 145 5.24 0.22 -6.35
C ILE A 145 4.20 -0.59 -7.15
N ALA A 146 4.40 -1.91 -7.28
CA ALA A 146 3.39 -2.78 -7.87
C ALA A 146 2.07 -2.75 -7.07
N LEU A 147 2.17 -2.85 -5.74
CA LEU A 147 1.00 -2.78 -4.86
C LEU A 147 0.28 -1.44 -4.98
N LEU A 148 1.02 -0.32 -5.06
CA LEU A 148 0.44 1.02 -5.29
C LEU A 148 -0.31 1.08 -6.62
N GLY A 149 0.31 0.61 -7.70
CA GLY A 149 -0.34 0.60 -9.02
C GLY A 149 -1.65 -0.17 -8.99
N PHE A 150 -1.63 -1.38 -8.44
CA PHE A 150 -2.83 -2.20 -8.30
C PHE A 150 -3.89 -1.51 -7.42
N ALA A 151 -3.47 -0.90 -6.30
CA ALA A 151 -4.37 -0.17 -5.39
C ALA A 151 -5.09 0.99 -6.09
N LEU A 152 -4.40 1.77 -6.90
CA LEU A 152 -5.01 2.82 -7.71
C LEU A 152 -6.03 2.26 -8.72
N GLY A 153 -5.81 1.05 -9.22
CA GLY A 153 -6.74 0.39 -10.16
C GLY A 153 -8.02 -0.11 -9.52
N VAL A 154 -7.96 -0.63 -8.28
CA VAL A 154 -9.12 -1.23 -7.59
C VAL A 154 -9.85 -0.26 -6.67
N ASN A 155 -9.23 0.86 -6.27
CA ASN A 155 -9.78 1.81 -5.32
C ASN A 155 -10.05 3.17 -5.97
N PRO A 156 -11.29 3.46 -6.39
CA PRO A 156 -11.63 4.72 -7.05
C PRO A 156 -11.47 5.93 -6.11
N GLU A 157 -11.74 5.80 -4.80
CA GLU A 157 -11.57 6.89 -3.83
C GLU A 157 -10.11 7.35 -3.78
N LEU A 158 -9.16 6.40 -3.78
CA LEU A 158 -7.74 6.69 -3.78
C LEU A 158 -7.30 7.30 -5.12
N SER A 159 -7.76 6.75 -6.25
CA SER A 159 -7.35 7.21 -7.58
C SER A 159 -7.91 8.59 -7.97
N GLU A 160 -9.01 9.03 -7.36
CA GLU A 160 -9.51 10.40 -7.51
C GLU A 160 -8.60 11.41 -6.80
N LEU A 161 -8.05 11.06 -5.65
CA LEU A 161 -7.18 11.93 -4.85
C LEU A 161 -5.74 11.93 -5.36
N VAL A 162 -5.23 10.75 -5.67
CA VAL A 162 -3.83 10.52 -6.10
C VAL A 162 -3.87 9.93 -7.51
N LYS A 163 -3.89 10.80 -8.50
CA LYS A 163 -3.97 10.39 -9.91
C LYS A 163 -2.72 9.66 -10.37
N LEU A 164 -2.88 8.71 -11.30
CA LEU A 164 -1.77 7.93 -11.84
C LEU A 164 -0.63 8.83 -12.36
N GLU A 165 -0.98 9.90 -13.09
CA GLU A 165 0.00 10.85 -13.65
C GLU A 165 0.77 11.60 -12.55
N SER A 166 0.13 11.86 -11.41
CA SER A 166 0.80 12.49 -10.25
C SER A 166 1.77 11.51 -9.58
N VAL A 167 1.42 10.20 -9.54
CA VAL A 167 2.32 9.15 -9.04
C VAL A 167 3.51 8.97 -9.98
N GLU A 168 3.31 9.00 -11.28
CA GLU A 168 4.41 8.93 -12.26
C GLU A 168 5.40 10.07 -12.06
N LYS A 169 4.92 11.31 -11.89
CA LYS A 169 5.77 12.47 -11.55
C LYS A 169 6.50 12.28 -10.22
N ALA A 170 5.83 11.74 -9.21
CA ALA A 170 6.48 11.44 -7.92
C ALA A 170 7.59 10.40 -8.07
N LEU A 171 7.39 9.37 -8.89
CA LEU A 171 8.45 8.41 -9.20
C LEU A 171 9.65 9.05 -9.88
N GLU A 172 9.45 10.04 -10.77
CA GLU A 172 10.51 10.81 -11.42
C GLU A 172 11.35 11.63 -10.44
N GLU A 173 10.76 12.08 -9.32
CA GLU A 173 11.49 12.75 -8.25
C GLU A 173 12.31 11.77 -7.41
N VAL A 174 11.71 10.63 -7.03
CA VAL A 174 12.30 9.65 -6.09
C VAL A 174 13.34 8.75 -6.77
N PHE A 175 13.12 8.37 -8.02
CA PHE A 175 13.97 7.43 -8.74
C PHE A 175 14.60 8.04 -9.98
N LYS A 176 15.75 7.48 -10.40
CA LYS A 176 16.46 7.94 -11.61
C LYS A 176 16.89 6.74 -12.46
N GLY A 177 17.11 7.00 -13.75
CA GLY A 177 17.65 6.03 -14.70
C GLY A 177 16.83 4.75 -14.78
N ARG A 178 17.50 3.60 -14.89
CA ARG A 178 16.86 2.30 -15.07
C ARG A 178 15.84 1.95 -13.98
N THR A 179 16.09 2.40 -12.73
CA THR A 179 15.17 2.14 -11.62
C THR A 179 13.84 2.88 -11.83
N LEU A 180 13.88 4.11 -12.33
CA LEU A 180 12.69 4.86 -12.70
C LEU A 180 11.90 4.15 -13.81
N ASP A 181 12.58 3.77 -14.91
CA ASP A 181 11.92 3.12 -16.04
C ASP A 181 11.18 1.83 -15.63
N VAL A 182 11.83 1.03 -14.78
CA VAL A 182 11.27 -0.20 -14.24
C VAL A 182 10.05 0.08 -13.36
N ASN A 183 10.15 1.05 -12.46
CA ASN A 183 9.05 1.40 -11.55
C ASN A 183 7.84 1.99 -12.29
N LEU A 184 8.05 2.81 -13.32
CA LEU A 184 6.98 3.33 -14.18
C LEU A 184 6.26 2.20 -14.92
N LYS A 185 7.03 1.27 -15.51
CA LYS A 185 6.46 0.11 -16.20
C LYS A 185 5.63 -0.75 -15.25
N LEU A 186 6.16 -1.00 -14.04
CA LEU A 186 5.52 -1.82 -13.03
C LEU A 186 4.23 -1.17 -12.51
N LEU A 187 4.27 0.13 -12.20
CA LEU A 187 3.11 0.92 -11.78
C LEU A 187 1.97 0.79 -12.79
N ARG A 188 2.26 1.04 -14.07
CA ARG A 188 1.26 1.00 -15.16
C ARG A 188 0.67 -0.38 -15.38
N SER A 189 1.52 -1.42 -15.33
CA SER A 189 1.07 -2.81 -15.47
C SER A 189 0.11 -3.20 -14.35
N ALA A 190 0.53 -2.97 -13.11
CA ALA A 190 -0.29 -3.29 -11.94
C ALA A 190 -1.58 -2.46 -11.87
N TYR A 191 -1.54 -1.17 -12.25
CA TYR A 191 -2.74 -0.34 -12.39
C TYR A 191 -3.74 -0.94 -13.38
N SER A 192 -3.27 -1.36 -14.56
CA SER A 192 -4.11 -1.99 -15.58
C SER A 192 -4.75 -3.30 -15.08
N GLU A 193 -4.03 -4.09 -14.29
CA GLU A 193 -4.56 -5.29 -13.66
C GLU A 193 -5.65 -4.95 -12.63
N GLY A 194 -5.40 -3.96 -11.77
CA GLY A 194 -6.38 -3.48 -10.80
C GLY A 194 -7.67 -2.99 -11.45
N VAL A 195 -7.57 -2.24 -12.54
CA VAL A 195 -8.75 -1.77 -13.31
C VAL A 195 -9.58 -2.93 -13.86
N LYS A 196 -8.92 -4.00 -14.36
CA LYS A 196 -9.64 -5.20 -14.83
C LYS A 196 -10.38 -5.89 -13.68
N VAL A 197 -9.72 -6.06 -12.53
CA VAL A 197 -10.35 -6.65 -11.33
C VAL A 197 -11.56 -5.83 -10.88
N CYS A 198 -11.44 -4.50 -10.85
CA CYS A 198 -12.52 -3.59 -10.48
C CYS A 198 -13.74 -3.73 -11.43
N LYS A 199 -13.50 -4.02 -12.72
CA LYS A 199 -14.55 -4.26 -13.72
C LYS A 199 -15.12 -5.68 -13.69
N GLY A 200 -14.63 -6.56 -12.81
CA GLY A 200 -15.05 -7.96 -12.75
C GLY A 200 -14.47 -8.85 -13.87
N GLU A 201 -13.48 -8.35 -14.59
CA GLU A 201 -12.74 -9.12 -15.58
C GLU A 201 -11.74 -10.04 -14.84
N ARG A 202 -11.96 -11.35 -14.85
CA ARG A 202 -11.02 -12.30 -14.24
C ARG A 202 -9.73 -12.32 -15.05
N THR A 203 -8.61 -12.11 -14.39
CA THR A 203 -7.24 -12.36 -14.89
C THR A 203 -6.90 -13.83 -14.83
#